data_81ec15d269051b49da42e70a9fae84fe
#
_entry.id   81ec15d269051b49da42e70a9fae84fe
#
_cell.length_a   1.000
_cell.length_b   1.000
_cell.length_c   1.000
_cell.angle_alpha   90.00
_cell.angle_beta   90.00
_cell.angle_gamma   90.00
#
_symmetry.space_group_name_H-M   'P 1'
#
loop_
_entity.id
_entity.type
_entity.pdbx_description
1 polymer ?
#
loop_
_entity_poly.entity_id
_entity_poly.type
_entity_poly.pdbx_seq_one_letter_code
_entity_poly.pdbx_strand_id
1 'polypeptide(L)'
;MVHNILYYIVKEILKRTLVRMLICCVIALLFCITGNAKVPYIPKIINYSVSDYKAGNQNWAVSQGPGGKMYIGNNRGLLVFDGIHWDLVKLPNNLGVRALYISKDGRIYVGSFEEFGYFEMDDENDLIYHSLSSSEMNVYLNNDEFWTINEYKGEIYFQSFRSFFIYDGEKVRKGVSDLSP
;
A
#
# COMPACT_ATOMS: atom_id res chain seq x y z
N MET A 1 48.82 68.10 4.09
CA MET A 1 47.97 67.72 2.94
C MET A 1 48.07 66.21 2.61
N VAL A 2 49.29 65.68 2.45
CA VAL A 2 49.55 64.28 2.09
C VAL A 2 48.99 63.26 3.10
N HIS A 3 49.08 63.57 4.40
CA HIS A 3 48.61 62.66 5.48
C HIS A 3 47.10 62.44 5.45
N ASN A 4 46.29 63.42 5.11
CA ASN A 4 44.84 63.30 4.99
C ASN A 4 44.44 62.49 3.75
N ILE A 5 45.14 62.57 2.64
CA ILE A 5 44.87 61.81 1.43
C ILE A 5 45.16 60.34 1.67
N LEU A 6 46.29 60.01 2.32
CA LEU A 6 46.66 58.65 2.66
C LEU A 6 45.65 58.01 3.58
N TYR A 7 45.14 58.71 4.59
CA TYR A 7 44.09 58.24 5.51
C TYR A 7 42.82 57.93 4.75
N TYR A 8 42.37 58.75 3.82
CA TYR A 8 41.19 58.53 3.00
C TYR A 8 41.34 57.29 2.09
N ILE A 9 42.47 57.11 1.47
CA ILE A 9 42.80 55.99 0.61
C ILE A 9 42.75 54.64 1.42
N VAL A 10 43.44 54.64 2.56
CA VAL A 10 43.44 53.44 3.44
C VAL A 10 42.06 53.10 3.93
N LYS A 11 41.25 54.10 4.35
CA LYS A 11 39.86 53.89 4.79
C LYS A 11 38.98 53.32 3.69
N GLU A 12 39.13 53.78 2.44
CA GLU A 12 38.34 53.29 1.31
C GLU A 12 38.75 51.85 0.91
N ILE A 13 40.06 51.55 0.93
CA ILE A 13 40.56 50.19 0.71
C ILE A 13 40.01 49.22 1.80
N LEU A 14 40.06 49.62 3.07
CA LEU A 14 39.59 48.82 4.17
C LEU A 14 38.08 48.51 4.05
N LYS A 15 37.29 49.53 3.69
CA LYS A 15 35.84 49.41 3.46
C LYS A 15 35.55 48.43 2.32
N ARG A 16 36.27 48.53 1.19
CA ARG A 16 36.09 47.61 0.05
C ARG A 16 36.48 46.18 0.39
N THR A 17 37.55 45.99 1.19
CA THR A 17 37.97 44.66 1.66
C THR A 17 36.94 44.05 2.59
N LEU A 18 36.39 44.83 3.52
CA LEU A 18 35.35 44.41 4.44
C LEU A 18 34.07 43.95 3.69
N VAL A 19 33.62 44.71 2.71
CA VAL A 19 32.48 44.38 1.86
C VAL A 19 32.72 43.08 1.09
N ARG A 20 33.93 42.89 0.53
CA ARG A 20 34.27 41.63 -0.16
C ARG A 20 34.26 40.43 0.77
N MET A 21 34.80 40.56 1.98
CA MET A 21 34.75 39.50 2.99
C MET A 21 33.31 39.15 3.38
N LEU A 22 32.46 40.17 3.56
CA LEU A 22 31.04 39.97 3.90
C LEU A 22 30.32 39.23 2.78
N ILE A 23 30.55 39.59 1.52
CA ILE A 23 29.98 38.90 0.36
C ILE A 23 30.45 37.44 0.31
N CYS A 24 31.74 37.16 0.52
CA CYS A 24 32.23 35.78 0.58
C CYS A 24 31.63 34.98 1.71
N CYS A 25 31.45 35.56 2.89
CA CYS A 25 30.76 34.87 4.01
C CYS A 25 29.31 34.59 3.69
N VAL A 26 28.55 35.50 3.06
CA VAL A 26 27.16 35.27 2.65
C VAL A 26 27.08 34.16 1.60
N ILE A 27 28.00 34.18 0.61
CA ILE A 27 28.06 33.12 -0.40
C ILE A 27 28.34 31.75 0.27
N ALA A 28 29.32 31.70 1.18
CA ALA A 28 29.65 30.48 1.91
C ALA A 28 28.47 29.96 2.75
N LEU A 29 27.72 30.85 3.42
CA LEU A 29 26.50 30.49 4.16
C LEU A 29 25.44 29.98 3.23
N LEU A 30 25.22 30.57 2.06
CA LEU A 30 24.24 30.06 1.08
C LEU A 30 24.61 28.66 0.57
N PHE A 31 25.90 28.37 0.35
CA PHE A 31 26.37 27.02 0.01
C PHE A 31 26.14 26.00 1.12
N CYS A 32 26.28 26.40 2.38
CA CYS A 32 25.98 25.49 3.50
C CYS A 32 24.51 25.13 3.62
N ILE A 33 23.60 26.03 3.23
CA ILE A 33 22.12 25.76 3.32
C ILE A 33 21.64 24.81 2.21
N THR A 34 22.33 24.76 1.07
CA THR A 34 21.95 23.91 -0.07
C THR A 34 22.51 22.49 -0.03
N GLY A 35 23.31 22.16 0.97
CA GLY A 35 23.87 20.84 1.17
C GLY A 35 22.84 19.80 1.63
N ASN A 36 21.94 19.35 0.75
CA ASN A 36 21.11 18.18 1.00
C ASN A 36 21.97 16.92 0.90
N ALA A 37 22.59 16.52 2.00
CA ALA A 37 23.18 15.20 2.12
C ALA A 37 22.06 14.16 2.15
N LYS A 38 21.70 13.61 0.99
CA LYS A 38 20.84 12.41 0.91
C LYS A 38 21.67 11.24 1.44
N VAL A 39 21.49 10.91 2.70
CA VAL A 39 21.96 9.61 3.21
C VAL A 39 21.19 8.55 2.45
N PRO A 40 21.81 7.62 1.73
CA PRO A 40 21.11 6.54 1.07
C PRO A 40 20.43 5.70 2.14
N TYR A 41 19.10 5.76 2.18
CA TYR A 41 18.30 4.90 3.06
C TYR A 41 18.31 3.49 2.47
N ILE A 42 18.99 2.57 3.13
CA ILE A 42 18.92 1.14 2.80
C ILE A 42 17.80 0.57 3.67
N PRO A 43 16.66 0.18 3.08
CA PRO A 43 15.58 -0.41 3.85
C PRO A 43 16.02 -1.73 4.47
N LYS A 44 15.66 -1.95 5.72
CA LYS A 44 15.86 -3.25 6.38
C LYS A 44 14.94 -4.27 5.72
N ILE A 45 15.52 -5.31 5.14
CA ILE A 45 14.79 -6.43 4.55
C ILE A 45 14.70 -7.55 5.57
N ILE A 46 13.48 -8.04 5.82
CA ILE A 46 13.22 -9.21 6.65
C ILE A 46 12.52 -10.23 5.76
N ASN A 47 13.08 -11.43 5.67
CA ASN A 47 12.49 -12.54 4.93
C ASN A 47 11.76 -13.46 5.92
N TYR A 48 10.49 -13.74 5.63
CA TYR A 48 9.68 -14.68 6.38
C TYR A 48 9.53 -15.98 5.58
N SER A 49 9.77 -17.09 6.23
CA SER A 49 9.62 -18.42 5.67
C SER A 49 8.27 -19.05 6.02
N VAL A 50 7.92 -20.14 5.37
CA VAL A 50 6.70 -20.91 5.68
C VAL A 50 6.65 -21.34 7.15
N SER A 51 7.80 -21.63 7.76
CA SER A 51 7.89 -21.96 9.18
C SER A 51 7.53 -20.79 10.12
N ASP A 52 7.71 -19.55 9.65
CA ASP A 52 7.39 -18.37 10.45
C ASP A 52 5.87 -18.11 10.45
N TYR A 53 5.23 -18.14 9.28
CA TYR A 53 3.80 -17.86 9.15
C TYR A 53 2.89 -19.11 9.12
N LYS A 54 3.44 -20.33 9.13
CA LYS A 54 2.75 -21.62 9.30
C LYS A 54 1.53 -21.85 8.37
N ALA A 55 1.63 -21.41 7.11
CA ALA A 55 0.58 -21.52 6.11
C ALA A 55 1.07 -22.17 4.81
N GLY A 56 0.38 -21.94 3.68
CA GLY A 56 0.82 -22.44 2.37
C GLY A 56 2.06 -21.70 1.85
N ASN A 57 2.80 -22.34 0.98
CA ASN A 57 4.03 -21.80 0.40
C ASN A 57 3.79 -20.78 -0.73
N GLN A 58 2.56 -20.55 -1.13
CA GLN A 58 2.19 -19.59 -2.17
C GLN A 58 1.36 -18.47 -1.60
N ASN A 59 1.86 -17.25 -1.80
CA ASN A 59 1.19 -15.99 -1.50
C ASN A 59 0.87 -15.29 -2.82
N TRP A 60 -0.39 -14.89 -3.01
CA TRP A 60 -0.93 -14.41 -4.29
C TRP A 60 -1.15 -12.92 -4.31
N ALA A 61 -1.52 -12.36 -3.18
CA ALA A 61 -1.84 -10.96 -3.03
C ALA A 61 -1.34 -10.44 -1.69
N VAL A 62 -1.03 -9.15 -1.61
CA VAL A 62 -0.65 -8.48 -0.37
C VAL A 62 -1.24 -7.08 -0.35
N SER A 63 -1.75 -6.68 0.81
CA SER A 63 -2.25 -5.32 1.04
C SER A 63 -2.01 -4.90 2.48
N GLN A 64 -1.84 -3.60 2.70
CA GLN A 64 -1.75 -3.03 4.03
C GLN A 64 -3.10 -2.42 4.40
N GLY A 65 -3.61 -2.81 5.56
CA GLY A 65 -4.85 -2.30 6.10
C GLY A 65 -4.66 -1.25 7.21
N PRO A 66 -5.76 -0.86 7.85
CA PRO A 66 -5.74 0.04 8.99
C PRO A 66 -4.80 -0.43 10.10
N GLY A 67 -4.18 0.53 10.79
CA GLY A 67 -3.23 0.23 11.88
C GLY A 67 -1.90 -0.38 11.42
N GLY A 68 -1.64 -0.45 10.10
CA GLY A 68 -0.37 -0.96 9.58
C GLY A 68 -0.31 -2.49 9.46
N LYS A 69 -1.37 -3.21 9.80
CA LYS A 69 -1.45 -4.66 9.61
C LYS A 69 -1.31 -5.02 8.13
N MET A 70 -0.59 -6.10 7.85
CA MET A 70 -0.46 -6.65 6.50
C MET A 70 -1.41 -7.84 6.33
N TYR A 71 -2.09 -7.86 5.22
CA TYR A 71 -3.00 -8.94 4.84
C TYR A 71 -2.47 -9.61 3.57
N ILE A 72 -2.37 -10.93 3.60
CA ILE A 72 -1.77 -11.69 2.51
C ILE A 72 -2.72 -12.82 2.07
N GLY A 73 -3.07 -12.82 0.81
CA GLY A 73 -3.79 -13.93 0.20
C GLY A 73 -2.87 -15.15 0.04
N ASN A 74 -3.17 -16.23 0.75
CA ASN A 74 -2.37 -17.45 0.78
C ASN A 74 -3.19 -18.66 0.32
N ASN A 75 -2.52 -19.70 -0.14
CA ASN A 75 -3.16 -20.98 -0.53
C ASN A 75 -4.01 -21.62 0.58
N ARG A 76 -3.86 -21.25 1.83
CA ARG A 76 -4.58 -21.82 2.96
C ARG A 76 -5.59 -20.86 3.59
N GLY A 77 -5.77 -19.66 3.04
CA GLY A 77 -6.68 -18.65 3.55
C GLY A 77 -6.08 -17.24 3.51
N LEU A 78 -6.53 -16.39 4.40
CA LEU A 78 -6.04 -15.05 4.62
C LEU A 78 -5.01 -15.05 5.75
N LEU A 79 -3.76 -14.68 5.45
CA LEU A 79 -2.76 -14.41 6.47
C LEU A 79 -2.86 -12.97 6.93
N VAL A 80 -2.74 -12.76 8.22
CA VAL A 80 -2.69 -11.45 8.88
C VAL A 80 -1.38 -11.33 9.63
N PHE A 81 -0.68 -10.23 9.45
CA PHE A 81 0.56 -9.92 10.14
C PHE A 81 0.48 -8.55 10.80
N ASP A 82 0.65 -8.49 12.10
CA ASP A 82 0.59 -7.27 12.91
C ASP A 82 1.95 -6.57 13.12
N GLY A 83 3.00 -7.12 12.52
CA GLY A 83 4.39 -6.70 12.71
C GLY A 83 5.17 -7.64 13.64
N ILE A 84 4.50 -8.52 14.39
CA ILE A 84 5.09 -9.47 15.35
C ILE A 84 4.52 -10.88 15.13
N HIS A 85 3.19 -11.01 15.06
CA HIS A 85 2.48 -12.28 15.01
C HIS A 85 1.88 -12.52 13.64
N TRP A 86 1.76 -13.79 13.29
CA TRP A 86 1.11 -14.29 12.09
C TRP A 86 -0.13 -15.09 12.47
N ASP A 87 -1.28 -14.70 11.92
CA ASP A 87 -2.54 -15.41 12.07
C ASP A 87 -3.04 -15.88 10.72
N LEU A 88 -3.57 -17.09 10.66
CA LEU A 88 -4.20 -17.66 9.47
C LEU A 88 -5.70 -17.73 9.68
N VAL A 89 -6.46 -16.90 8.98
CA VAL A 89 -7.91 -16.90 8.95
C VAL A 89 -8.36 -17.72 7.74
N LYS A 90 -9.18 -18.74 7.99
CA LYS A 90 -9.63 -19.65 6.94
C LYS A 90 -10.94 -19.20 6.31
N LEU A 91 -11.04 -19.39 4.99
CA LEU A 91 -12.31 -19.34 4.28
C LEU A 91 -13.08 -20.65 4.48
N PRO A 92 -14.40 -20.66 4.19
CA PRO A 92 -15.16 -21.89 4.07
C PRO A 92 -14.46 -22.90 3.15
N ASN A 93 -14.60 -24.18 3.45
CA ASN A 93 -13.99 -25.30 2.71
C ASN A 93 -12.44 -25.25 2.60
N ASN A 94 -11.76 -24.48 3.48
CA ASN A 94 -10.33 -24.28 3.47
C ASN A 94 -9.77 -23.73 2.14
N LEU A 95 -10.55 -22.91 1.46
CA LEU A 95 -10.14 -22.28 0.21
C LEU A 95 -8.97 -21.31 0.41
N GLY A 96 -8.13 -21.20 -0.60
CA GLY A 96 -7.06 -20.20 -0.63
C GLY A 96 -7.56 -18.85 -1.12
N VAL A 97 -6.89 -17.77 -0.71
CA VAL A 97 -7.17 -16.41 -1.19
C VAL A 97 -6.24 -16.09 -2.36
N ARG A 98 -6.82 -15.68 -3.50
CA ARG A 98 -6.08 -15.29 -4.70
C ARG A 98 -6.03 -13.79 -4.91
N ALA A 99 -7.15 -13.13 -4.67
CA ALA A 99 -7.27 -11.68 -4.80
C ALA A 99 -7.63 -11.06 -3.46
N LEU A 100 -7.17 -9.84 -3.25
CA LEU A 100 -7.33 -9.11 -2.01
C LEU A 100 -7.49 -7.62 -2.29
N TYR A 101 -8.50 -7.00 -1.69
CA TYR A 101 -8.70 -5.56 -1.67
C TYR A 101 -9.19 -5.11 -0.29
N ILE A 102 -8.62 -4.04 0.23
CA ILE A 102 -9.05 -3.46 1.51
C ILE A 102 -9.69 -2.11 1.24
N SER A 103 -10.95 -1.98 1.61
CA SER A 103 -11.70 -0.74 1.46
C SER A 103 -11.38 0.26 2.57
N LYS A 104 -11.79 1.50 2.37
CA LYS A 104 -11.54 2.59 3.33
C LYS A 104 -12.24 2.41 4.67
N ASP A 105 -13.36 1.70 4.69
CA ASP A 105 -14.12 1.34 5.90
C ASP A 105 -13.52 0.13 6.63
N GLY A 106 -12.45 -0.45 6.10
CA GLY A 106 -11.71 -1.55 6.75
C GLY A 106 -12.18 -2.95 6.38
N ARG A 107 -13.17 -3.12 5.52
CA ARG A 107 -13.54 -4.43 5.00
C ARG A 107 -12.46 -4.99 4.09
N ILE A 108 -12.21 -6.30 4.22
CA ILE A 108 -11.18 -7.02 3.49
C ILE A 108 -11.87 -7.91 2.47
N TYR A 109 -12.00 -7.45 1.24
CA TYR A 109 -12.59 -8.21 0.16
C TYR A 109 -11.60 -9.24 -0.36
N VAL A 110 -12.07 -10.46 -0.58
CA VAL A 110 -11.25 -11.61 -1.01
C VAL A 110 -11.90 -12.35 -2.16
N GLY A 111 -11.06 -12.82 -3.07
CA GLY A 111 -11.43 -13.70 -4.18
C GLY A 111 -10.69 -15.02 -4.08
N SER A 112 -11.38 -16.10 -4.41
CA SER A 112 -10.93 -17.48 -4.30
C SER A 112 -11.41 -18.30 -5.51
N PHE A 113 -11.29 -19.61 -5.42
CA PHE A 113 -11.84 -20.55 -6.38
C PHE A 113 -13.34 -20.76 -6.10
N GLU A 114 -14.18 -20.45 -7.08
CA GLU A 114 -15.66 -20.53 -7.02
C GLU A 114 -16.29 -19.76 -5.84
N GLU A 115 -15.53 -18.85 -5.19
CA GLU A 115 -15.95 -18.16 -3.98
C GLU A 115 -15.37 -16.74 -3.95
N PHE A 116 -16.18 -15.79 -3.48
CA PHE A 116 -15.75 -14.43 -3.20
C PHE A 116 -16.60 -13.81 -2.09
N GLY A 117 -16.04 -12.87 -1.38
CA GLY A 117 -16.71 -12.25 -0.25
C GLY A 117 -15.82 -11.25 0.45
N TYR A 118 -16.10 -11.00 1.71
CA TYR A 118 -15.30 -10.10 2.52
C TYR A 118 -15.21 -10.57 3.98
N PHE A 119 -14.15 -10.12 4.63
CA PHE A 119 -14.04 -10.17 6.09
C PHE A 119 -14.31 -8.78 6.65
N GLU A 120 -14.99 -8.75 7.77
CA GLU A 120 -15.10 -7.57 8.63
C GLU A 120 -14.78 -7.96 10.07
N MET A 121 -14.38 -6.99 10.87
CA MET A 121 -14.13 -7.20 12.29
C MET A 121 -15.44 -7.12 13.06
N ASP A 122 -15.63 -8.08 13.95
CA ASP A 122 -16.70 -8.03 14.94
C ASP A 122 -16.30 -7.17 16.16
N ASP A 123 -17.21 -7.11 17.15
CA ASP A 123 -17.01 -6.36 18.38
C ASP A 123 -15.87 -6.93 19.27
N GLU A 124 -15.46 -8.18 19.04
CA GLU A 124 -14.39 -8.89 19.75
C GLU A 124 -13.02 -8.74 19.03
N ASN A 125 -13.00 -8.04 17.89
CA ASN A 125 -11.87 -7.88 16.95
C ASN A 125 -11.49 -9.18 16.23
N ASP A 126 -12.42 -10.11 16.08
CA ASP A 126 -12.24 -11.28 15.23
C ASP A 126 -12.70 -11.00 13.80
N LEU A 127 -12.03 -11.60 12.82
CA LEU A 127 -12.37 -11.48 11.42
C LEU A 127 -13.45 -12.49 11.04
N ILE A 128 -14.65 -12.00 10.77
CA ILE A 128 -15.80 -12.80 10.34
C ILE A 128 -15.93 -12.74 8.82
N TYR A 129 -16.03 -13.90 8.19
CA TYR A 129 -16.21 -14.02 6.75
C TYR A 129 -17.67 -13.97 6.33
N HIS A 130 -17.97 -13.13 5.36
CA HIS A 130 -19.27 -13.01 4.69
C HIS A 130 -19.12 -13.41 3.22
N SER A 131 -19.68 -14.55 2.86
CA SER A 131 -19.75 -14.99 1.46
C SER A 131 -20.70 -14.11 0.66
N LEU A 132 -20.26 -13.68 -0.51
CA LEU A 132 -21.08 -12.98 -1.51
C LEU A 132 -21.47 -13.92 -2.66
N SER A 133 -20.91 -15.13 -2.72
CA SER A 133 -21.32 -16.14 -3.66
C SER A 133 -22.65 -16.77 -3.21
N SER A 134 -23.57 -16.96 -4.14
CA SER A 134 -24.84 -17.62 -3.87
C SER A 134 -25.02 -18.87 -4.74
N SER A 135 -25.90 -19.78 -4.31
CA SER A 135 -26.22 -20.98 -5.10
C SER A 135 -26.73 -20.67 -6.51
N GLU A 136 -27.39 -19.53 -6.69
CA GLU A 136 -27.85 -19.06 -8.00
C GLU A 136 -26.71 -18.66 -8.94
N MET A 137 -25.55 -18.31 -8.38
CA MET A 137 -24.35 -17.92 -9.12
C MET A 137 -23.52 -19.14 -9.54
N ASN A 138 -23.75 -20.33 -8.99
CA ASN A 138 -22.92 -21.52 -9.25
C ASN A 138 -22.76 -21.84 -10.74
N VAL A 139 -23.76 -21.54 -11.57
CA VAL A 139 -23.67 -21.72 -13.03
C VAL A 139 -22.55 -20.85 -13.66
N TYR A 140 -22.30 -19.70 -13.07
CA TYR A 140 -21.28 -18.75 -13.55
C TYR A 140 -19.92 -18.93 -12.85
N LEU A 141 -19.93 -19.50 -11.64
CA LEU A 141 -18.73 -19.69 -10.82
C LEU A 141 -18.02 -21.00 -11.13
N ASN A 142 -18.70 -21.94 -11.80
CA ASN A 142 -18.19 -23.29 -12.03
C ASN A 142 -16.81 -23.30 -12.68
N ASN A 143 -15.82 -23.84 -11.96
CA ASN A 143 -14.42 -23.93 -12.35
C ASN A 143 -13.81 -22.58 -12.73
N ASP A 144 -14.15 -21.52 -11.98
CA ASP A 144 -13.62 -20.19 -12.18
C ASP A 144 -12.92 -19.67 -10.91
N GLU A 145 -11.97 -18.78 -11.08
CA GLU A 145 -11.12 -18.30 -10.00
C GLU A 145 -10.98 -16.77 -10.07
N PHE A 146 -11.16 -16.11 -8.92
CA PHE A 146 -11.11 -14.65 -8.84
C PHE A 146 -9.70 -14.14 -8.61
N TRP A 147 -9.20 -13.34 -9.56
CA TRP A 147 -7.82 -12.86 -9.58
C TRP A 147 -7.66 -11.38 -9.30
N THR A 148 -8.72 -10.61 -9.43
CA THR A 148 -8.65 -9.15 -9.27
C THR A 148 -9.87 -8.63 -8.55
N ILE A 149 -9.65 -7.72 -7.60
CA ILE A 149 -10.71 -6.99 -6.91
C ILE A 149 -10.36 -5.51 -6.96
N ASN A 150 -11.31 -4.68 -7.39
CA ASN A 150 -11.15 -3.23 -7.45
C ASN A 150 -12.41 -2.52 -6.93
N GLU A 151 -12.23 -1.32 -6.39
CA GLU A 151 -13.32 -0.41 -6.09
C GLU A 151 -13.42 0.66 -7.17
N TYR A 152 -14.63 0.89 -7.64
CA TYR A 152 -14.94 2.01 -8.52
C TYR A 152 -16.30 2.61 -8.17
N LYS A 153 -16.33 3.93 -7.89
CA LYS A 153 -17.54 4.68 -7.52
C LYS A 153 -18.33 4.08 -6.34
N GLY A 154 -17.64 3.47 -5.37
CA GLY A 154 -18.25 2.85 -4.21
C GLY A 154 -18.79 1.43 -4.43
N GLU A 155 -18.63 0.87 -5.62
CA GLU A 155 -18.94 -0.51 -5.92
C GLU A 155 -17.67 -1.35 -5.98
N ILE A 156 -17.74 -2.61 -5.53
CA ILE A 156 -16.63 -3.56 -5.54
C ILE A 156 -16.79 -4.52 -6.72
N TYR A 157 -15.76 -4.60 -7.54
CA TYR A 157 -15.69 -5.42 -8.74
C TYR A 157 -14.81 -6.64 -8.47
N PHE A 158 -15.40 -7.83 -8.52
CA PHE A 158 -14.69 -9.11 -8.44
C PHE A 158 -14.54 -9.68 -9.84
N GLN A 159 -13.33 -9.83 -10.32
CA GLN A 159 -13.04 -10.30 -11.67
C GLN A 159 -12.36 -11.67 -11.65
N SER A 160 -12.94 -12.59 -12.41
CA SER A 160 -12.38 -13.88 -12.75
C SER A 160 -11.85 -13.87 -14.21
N PHE A 161 -11.44 -15.02 -14.73
CA PHE A 161 -11.07 -15.14 -16.15
C PHE A 161 -12.28 -15.06 -17.10
N ARG A 162 -13.47 -15.45 -16.65
CA ARG A 162 -14.64 -15.59 -17.50
C ARG A 162 -15.74 -14.60 -17.19
N SER A 163 -15.76 -14.07 -15.98
CA SER A 163 -16.84 -13.26 -15.48
C SER A 163 -16.35 -12.15 -14.57
N PHE A 164 -17.19 -11.18 -14.34
CA PHE A 164 -17.02 -10.27 -13.24
C PHE A 164 -18.35 -10.03 -12.53
N PHE A 165 -18.26 -9.80 -11.24
CA PHE A 165 -19.39 -9.53 -10.36
C PHE A 165 -19.19 -8.19 -9.68
N ILE A 166 -20.27 -7.50 -9.43
CA ILE A 166 -20.29 -6.17 -8.84
C ILE A 166 -21.13 -6.22 -7.58
N TYR A 167 -20.55 -5.79 -6.48
CA TYR A 167 -21.20 -5.65 -5.19
C TYR A 167 -21.37 -4.17 -4.87
N ASP A 168 -22.59 -3.71 -4.64
CA ASP A 168 -22.95 -2.31 -4.36
C ASP A 168 -23.04 -1.98 -2.87
N GLY A 169 -22.70 -2.93 -1.99
CA GLY A 169 -22.82 -2.85 -0.54
C GLY A 169 -24.04 -3.60 0.01
N GLU A 170 -25.01 -3.95 -0.84
CA GLU A 170 -26.21 -4.72 -0.45
C GLU A 170 -26.38 -5.98 -1.32
N LYS A 171 -26.19 -5.86 -2.61
CA LYS A 171 -26.49 -6.92 -3.58
C LYS A 171 -25.32 -7.15 -4.54
N VAL A 172 -25.23 -8.40 -4.98
CA VAL A 172 -24.30 -8.80 -6.04
C VAL A 172 -25.06 -8.93 -7.36
N ARG A 173 -24.47 -8.38 -8.41
CA ARG A 173 -24.94 -8.57 -9.79
C ARG A 173 -23.80 -9.03 -10.68
N LYS A 174 -24.10 -9.87 -11.66
CA LYS A 174 -23.13 -10.23 -12.70
C LYS A 174 -22.94 -9.04 -13.64
N GLY A 175 -21.70 -8.71 -13.93
CA GLY A 175 -21.39 -7.70 -14.93
C GLY A 175 -21.60 -8.25 -16.36
N VAL A 176 -21.96 -7.37 -17.26
CA VAL A 176 -22.06 -7.64 -18.70
C VAL A 176 -20.85 -7.02 -19.36
N SER A 177 -20.07 -7.81 -20.09
CA SER A 177 -18.99 -7.32 -20.95
C SER A 177 -19.57 -7.09 -22.34
N ASP A 178 -19.50 -5.85 -22.82
CA ASP A 178 -19.84 -5.53 -24.21
C ASP A 178 -18.77 -5.99 -25.21
N LEU A 179 -17.69 -6.59 -24.72
CA LEU A 179 -16.65 -7.20 -25.54
C LEU A 179 -17.08 -8.61 -25.91
N SER A 180 -17.97 -8.70 -26.88
CA SER A 180 -18.11 -9.94 -27.65
C SER A 180 -16.85 -10.13 -28.49
N PRO A 181 -16.29 -11.35 -28.55
CA PRO A 181 -15.14 -11.64 -29.41
C PRO A 181 -15.52 -11.49 -30.89
#